data_7fc6f7c0ed9f223ee66d35c30176380d
#
_entry.id   7fc6f7c0ed9f223ee66d35c30176380d
#
_cell.length_a   1.000
_cell.length_b   1.000
_cell.length_c   1.000
_cell.angle_alpha   90.00
_cell.angle_beta   90.00
_cell.angle_gamma   90.00
#
_symmetry.space_group_name_H-M   'P 1'
#
loop_
_entity.id
_entity.type
_entity.pdbx_description
1 polymer ?
#
loop_
_entity_poly.entity_id
_entity_poly.type
_entity_poly.pdbx_seq_one_letter_code
_entity_poly.pdbx_strand_id
1 'polypeptide(L)'
;GPLEAIRTLNENNIKTNRPITIVAWTNEEGTRFAPAMMCSGVWANALDINWIYDRTDINGLRFEDELIRIGYKGKIPAKKSPIHAYYEYHIEQGPLLEKQGITIGAPKGIVCLHWYDIYLEGEANQVGPTPMEGRHDALCAAAEMILKVNELPERMNGNLVATVGEIQNEPNSRNIIPDKVHFTVDIRSWDDNLAIKAWDLVKKDFQQIAQQRGCPIRIEETWRVEHSPFDKKLVQNILDTADNLGYSSLHMVSGAGHDASYMNQIAPTAMIFVPSIGGRSHVEVENTKWEDCEAGTNVLLHSILNSAQE
;
A
#
# COMPACT_ATOMS: atom_id res chain seq x y z
N GLY A 1 -5.37 -11.88 -16.37
CA GLY A 1 -5.96 -10.78 -17.18
C GLY A 1 -5.08 -10.43 -18.38
N PRO A 2 -3.91 -9.78 -18.21
CA PRO A 2 -3.13 -9.27 -19.36
C PRO A 2 -2.72 -10.34 -20.40
N LEU A 3 -2.30 -11.52 -19.95
CA LEU A 3 -1.97 -12.64 -20.86
C LEU A 3 -3.19 -13.10 -21.68
N GLU A 4 -4.36 -13.15 -21.05
CA GLU A 4 -5.62 -13.51 -21.72
C GLU A 4 -6.05 -12.44 -22.73
N ALA A 5 -5.90 -11.15 -22.37
CA ALA A 5 -6.17 -10.07 -23.29
C ALA A 5 -5.30 -10.17 -24.57
N ILE A 6 -3.99 -10.40 -24.44
CA ILE A 6 -3.09 -10.56 -25.60
C ILE A 6 -3.42 -11.83 -26.39
N ARG A 7 -3.75 -12.94 -25.71
CA ARG A 7 -4.18 -14.17 -26.39
C ARG A 7 -5.40 -13.91 -27.28
N THR A 8 -6.40 -13.24 -26.73
CA THR A 8 -7.62 -12.88 -27.44
C THR A 8 -7.35 -12.00 -28.66
N LEU A 9 -6.47 -10.99 -28.54
CA LEU A 9 -6.06 -10.17 -29.68
C LEU A 9 -5.39 -10.99 -30.79
N ASN A 10 -4.48 -11.88 -30.42
CA ASN A 10 -3.75 -12.72 -31.37
C ASN A 10 -4.67 -13.71 -32.08
N GLU A 11 -5.55 -14.40 -31.35
CA GLU A 11 -6.50 -15.40 -31.91
C GLU A 11 -7.51 -14.73 -32.88
N ASN A 12 -7.85 -13.46 -32.64
CA ASN A 12 -8.74 -12.70 -33.52
C ASN A 12 -8.01 -11.85 -34.56
N ASN A 13 -6.68 -11.95 -34.69
CA ASN A 13 -5.84 -11.19 -35.62
C ASN A 13 -6.03 -9.66 -35.52
N ILE A 14 -6.33 -9.18 -34.31
CA ILE A 14 -6.49 -7.74 -34.04
C ILE A 14 -5.12 -7.08 -33.93
N LYS A 15 -4.87 -6.10 -34.81
CA LYS A 15 -3.64 -5.31 -34.79
C LYS A 15 -3.90 -3.95 -34.15
N THR A 16 -2.94 -3.50 -33.37
CA THR A 16 -2.97 -2.19 -32.71
C THR A 16 -1.97 -1.23 -33.34
N ASN A 17 -2.25 0.07 -33.29
CA ASN A 17 -1.32 1.11 -33.80
C ASN A 17 -0.08 1.22 -32.91
N ARG A 18 -0.24 0.94 -31.60
CA ARG A 18 0.85 0.92 -30.61
C ARG A 18 1.14 -0.49 -30.15
N PRO A 19 2.40 -0.85 -29.89
CA PRO A 19 2.72 -2.14 -29.30
C PRO A 19 2.18 -2.24 -27.88
N ILE A 20 1.76 -3.44 -27.49
CA ILE A 20 1.32 -3.74 -26.13
C ILE A 20 2.38 -4.60 -25.45
N THR A 21 2.81 -4.20 -24.27
CA THR A 21 3.78 -4.91 -23.44
C THR A 21 3.14 -5.37 -22.15
N ILE A 22 3.29 -6.65 -21.81
CA ILE A 22 2.93 -7.20 -20.50
C ILE A 22 4.15 -7.10 -19.60
N VAL A 23 3.96 -6.61 -18.39
CA VAL A 23 5.00 -6.54 -17.36
C VAL A 23 4.58 -7.37 -16.15
N ALA A 24 5.50 -8.19 -15.65
CA ALA A 24 5.40 -8.82 -14.33
C ALA A 24 6.52 -8.27 -13.47
N TRP A 25 6.16 -7.43 -12.50
CA TRP A 25 7.12 -6.80 -11.60
C TRP A 25 7.61 -7.79 -10.55
N THR A 26 8.94 -7.94 -10.44
CA THR A 26 9.55 -8.79 -9.43
C THR A 26 9.57 -8.06 -8.08
N ASN A 27 9.25 -8.78 -7.00
CA ASN A 27 9.28 -8.27 -5.62
C ASN A 27 8.38 -7.04 -5.42
N GLU A 28 7.18 -7.08 -5.99
CA GLU A 28 6.17 -6.05 -5.78
C GLU A 28 5.78 -5.95 -4.30
N GLU A 29 5.51 -7.07 -3.64
CA GLU A 29 5.07 -7.18 -2.24
C GLU A 29 6.16 -6.78 -1.21
N GLY A 30 7.43 -6.88 -1.56
CA GLY A 30 8.54 -6.57 -0.64
C GLY A 30 8.72 -7.54 0.53
N THR A 31 7.99 -8.65 0.55
CA THR A 31 7.94 -9.59 1.69
C THR A 31 9.29 -10.19 2.05
N ARG A 32 10.08 -10.58 1.06
CA ARG A 32 11.41 -11.13 1.28
C ARG A 32 12.50 -10.06 1.28
N PHE A 33 12.39 -9.11 0.37
CA PHE A 33 13.37 -8.01 0.23
C PHE A 33 12.64 -6.66 0.29
N ALA A 34 12.94 -5.85 1.29
CA ALA A 34 12.42 -4.50 1.36
C ALA A 34 13.26 -3.53 0.50
N PRO A 35 12.63 -2.52 -0.10
CA PRO A 35 11.22 -2.14 0.00
C PRO A 35 10.31 -2.92 -0.97
N ALA A 36 9.00 -2.78 -0.81
CA ALA A 36 8.01 -3.18 -1.80
C ALA A 36 8.17 -2.38 -3.10
N MET A 37 7.57 -2.88 -4.20
CA MET A 37 7.53 -2.22 -5.52
C MET A 37 8.91 -1.83 -6.07
N MET A 38 9.98 -2.55 -5.66
CA MET A 38 11.36 -2.14 -5.97
C MET A 38 11.67 -2.14 -7.47
N CYS A 39 11.08 -3.06 -8.25
CA CYS A 39 11.40 -3.17 -9.67
C CYS A 39 10.75 -2.08 -10.51
N SER A 40 9.49 -1.72 -10.23
CA SER A 40 8.84 -0.56 -10.86
C SER A 40 9.52 0.75 -10.44
N GLY A 41 9.94 0.85 -9.17
CA GLY A 41 10.72 1.98 -8.66
C GLY A 41 12.07 2.16 -9.38
N VAL A 42 12.79 1.09 -9.66
CA VAL A 42 14.01 1.13 -10.49
C VAL A 42 13.69 1.51 -11.92
N TRP A 43 12.64 0.90 -12.51
CA TRP A 43 12.23 1.20 -13.87
C TRP A 43 11.85 2.68 -14.04
N ALA A 44 11.12 3.26 -13.09
CA ALA A 44 10.73 4.67 -13.07
C ALA A 44 11.92 5.62 -12.77
N ASN A 45 13.09 5.09 -12.43
CA ASN A 45 14.26 5.83 -11.97
C ASN A 45 14.03 6.58 -10.63
N ALA A 46 13.12 6.05 -9.81
CA ALA A 46 12.87 6.50 -8.45
C ALA A 46 13.77 5.82 -7.41
N LEU A 47 14.26 4.61 -7.71
CA LEU A 47 15.16 3.85 -6.87
C LEU A 47 16.47 3.53 -7.62
N ASP A 48 17.59 3.57 -6.91
CA ASP A 48 18.90 3.21 -7.47
C ASP A 48 19.03 1.69 -7.58
N ILE A 49 19.42 1.20 -8.78
CA ILE A 49 19.50 -0.24 -9.05
C ILE A 49 20.58 -0.94 -8.22
N ASN A 50 21.70 -0.27 -7.93
CA ASN A 50 22.77 -0.89 -7.15
C ASN A 50 22.35 -1.01 -5.69
N TRP A 51 21.66 0.03 -5.18
CA TRP A 51 21.11 -0.03 -3.84
C TRP A 51 20.07 -1.16 -3.71
N ILE A 52 19.24 -1.40 -4.73
CA ILE A 52 18.29 -2.52 -4.76
C ILE A 52 19.03 -3.86 -4.82
N TYR A 53 20.05 -4.00 -5.66
CA TYR A 53 20.83 -5.22 -5.77
C TYR A 53 21.51 -5.62 -4.45
N ASP A 54 21.87 -4.65 -3.63
CA ASP A 54 22.48 -4.86 -2.32
C ASP A 54 21.47 -5.13 -1.17
N ARG A 55 20.16 -5.13 -1.45
CA ARG A 55 19.17 -5.50 -0.43
C ARG A 55 19.35 -6.96 -0.01
N THR A 56 19.23 -7.21 1.28
CA THR A 56 19.34 -8.56 1.85
C THR A 56 18.05 -8.99 2.50
N ASP A 57 17.77 -10.29 2.45
CA ASP A 57 16.70 -10.88 3.24
C ASP A 57 17.15 -11.11 4.70
N ILE A 58 16.26 -11.65 5.52
CA ILE A 58 16.50 -11.96 6.93
C ILE A 58 17.68 -12.94 7.17
N ASN A 59 18.05 -13.73 6.15
CA ASN A 59 19.16 -14.68 6.20
C ASN A 59 20.46 -14.08 5.62
N GLY A 60 20.46 -12.81 5.23
CA GLY A 60 21.62 -12.12 4.65
C GLY A 60 21.88 -12.45 3.17
N LEU A 61 20.95 -13.11 2.47
CA LEU A 61 21.08 -13.37 1.03
C LEU A 61 20.76 -12.09 0.23
N ARG A 62 21.64 -11.76 -0.74
CA ARG A 62 21.46 -10.56 -1.57
C ARG A 62 20.41 -10.76 -2.66
N PHE A 63 19.64 -9.73 -2.94
CA PHE A 63 18.61 -9.72 -3.98
C PHE A 63 19.18 -10.06 -5.37
N GLU A 64 20.32 -9.44 -5.75
CA GLU A 64 20.97 -9.72 -7.04
C GLU A 64 21.37 -11.19 -7.18
N ASP A 65 21.96 -11.77 -6.14
CA ASP A 65 22.44 -13.15 -6.15
C ASP A 65 21.26 -14.12 -6.30
N GLU A 66 20.15 -13.82 -5.67
CA GLU A 66 18.92 -14.60 -5.80
C GLU A 66 18.28 -14.47 -7.19
N LEU A 67 18.27 -13.27 -7.81
CA LEU A 67 17.84 -13.10 -9.20
C LEU A 67 18.69 -13.92 -10.19
N ILE A 68 20.02 -13.92 -9.98
CA ILE A 68 20.94 -14.75 -10.78
C ILE A 68 20.63 -16.23 -10.57
N ARG A 69 20.51 -16.67 -9.32
CA ARG A 69 20.26 -18.07 -8.93
C ARG A 69 19.02 -18.64 -9.59
N ILE A 70 17.92 -17.85 -9.66
CA ILE A 70 16.65 -18.27 -10.27
C ILE A 70 16.57 -17.99 -11.79
N GLY A 71 17.62 -17.41 -12.38
CA GLY A 71 17.68 -17.10 -13.82
C GLY A 71 16.85 -15.87 -14.25
N TYR A 72 16.45 -15.02 -13.32
CA TYR A 72 15.60 -13.84 -13.61
C TYR A 72 16.37 -12.53 -13.71
N LYS A 73 17.69 -12.51 -13.50
CA LYS A 73 18.51 -11.36 -13.83
C LYS A 73 18.62 -11.23 -15.34
N GLY A 74 17.87 -10.30 -15.94
CA GLY A 74 17.85 -10.07 -17.38
C GLY A 74 19.14 -9.41 -17.90
N LYS A 75 19.30 -9.43 -19.24
CA LYS A 75 20.43 -8.77 -19.94
C LYS A 75 20.13 -7.33 -20.33
N ILE A 76 18.85 -6.96 -20.35
CA ILE A 76 18.39 -5.61 -20.72
C ILE A 76 18.41 -4.73 -19.47
N PRO A 77 19.07 -3.56 -19.52
CA PRO A 77 19.06 -2.63 -18.39
C PRO A 77 17.64 -2.21 -18.00
N ALA A 78 17.31 -2.29 -16.70
CA ALA A 78 16.06 -1.79 -16.16
C ALA A 78 16.12 -0.25 -16.13
N LYS A 79 15.51 0.37 -17.14
CA LYS A 79 15.42 1.84 -17.23
C LYS A 79 14.15 2.24 -17.93
N LYS A 80 13.61 3.40 -17.54
CA LYS A 80 12.40 3.96 -18.17
C LYS A 80 12.57 4.11 -19.68
N SER A 81 11.51 3.79 -20.40
CA SER A 81 11.34 4.06 -21.81
C SER A 81 10.03 4.85 -22.01
N PRO A 82 9.85 5.55 -23.14
CA PRO A 82 8.58 6.18 -23.44
C PRO A 82 7.43 5.19 -23.41
N ILE A 83 6.42 5.47 -22.60
CA ILE A 83 5.20 4.67 -22.44
C ILE A 83 4.02 5.59 -22.72
N HIS A 84 3.10 5.16 -23.61
CA HIS A 84 1.91 5.94 -23.94
C HIS A 84 0.88 5.92 -22.81
N ALA A 85 0.63 4.72 -22.24
CA ALA A 85 -0.27 4.50 -21.12
C ALA A 85 0.13 3.24 -20.36
N TYR A 86 -0.15 3.21 -19.06
CA TYR A 86 0.02 2.05 -18.19
C TYR A 86 -1.32 1.70 -17.53
N TYR A 87 -1.70 0.43 -17.62
CA TYR A 87 -2.86 -0.12 -16.94
C TYR A 87 -2.43 -1.23 -16.01
N GLU A 88 -2.89 -1.19 -14.77
CA GLU A 88 -2.69 -2.24 -13.79
C GLU A 88 -4.02 -2.87 -13.40
N TYR A 89 -4.11 -4.20 -13.53
CA TYR A 89 -5.31 -4.96 -13.20
C TYR A 89 -5.10 -5.67 -11.86
N HIS A 90 -5.98 -5.41 -10.91
CA HIS A 90 -5.81 -5.85 -9.53
C HIS A 90 -7.14 -6.17 -8.86
N ILE A 91 -7.12 -6.92 -7.76
CA ILE A 91 -8.25 -7.06 -6.85
C ILE A 91 -8.37 -5.79 -5.98
N GLU A 92 -9.57 -5.50 -5.46
CA GLU A 92 -9.79 -4.31 -4.60
C GLU A 92 -8.99 -4.35 -3.30
N GLN A 93 -8.72 -5.54 -2.77
CA GLN A 93 -8.16 -5.78 -1.42
C GLN A 93 -9.04 -5.20 -0.29
N GLY A 94 -10.26 -4.84 -0.60
CA GLY A 94 -11.25 -4.22 0.29
C GLY A 94 -12.66 -4.76 0.02
N PRO A 95 -13.63 -4.41 0.85
CA PRO A 95 -14.97 -4.98 0.79
C PRO A 95 -15.99 -4.13 0.02
N LEU A 96 -15.59 -3.00 -0.58
CA LEU A 96 -16.52 -1.98 -1.05
C LEU A 96 -17.32 -2.44 -2.28
N LEU A 97 -16.61 -3.00 -3.27
CA LEU A 97 -17.22 -3.49 -4.52
C LEU A 97 -18.18 -4.65 -4.21
N GLU A 98 -17.74 -5.64 -3.44
CA GLU A 98 -18.58 -6.79 -3.06
C GLU A 98 -19.82 -6.34 -2.29
N LYS A 99 -19.67 -5.49 -1.27
CA LYS A 99 -20.79 -4.98 -0.45
C LYS A 99 -21.83 -4.20 -1.26
N GLN A 100 -21.39 -3.50 -2.31
CA GLN A 100 -22.29 -2.71 -3.16
C GLN A 100 -22.79 -3.49 -4.39
N GLY A 101 -22.30 -4.72 -4.61
CA GLY A 101 -22.63 -5.49 -5.81
C GLY A 101 -22.11 -4.85 -7.10
N ILE A 102 -20.97 -4.17 -7.03
CA ILE A 102 -20.31 -3.49 -8.16
C ILE A 102 -19.25 -4.41 -8.74
N THR A 103 -19.22 -4.54 -10.06
CA THR A 103 -18.32 -5.46 -10.77
C THR A 103 -16.92 -4.86 -10.98
N ILE A 104 -16.81 -3.57 -11.30
CA ILE A 104 -15.58 -2.92 -11.69
C ILE A 104 -15.31 -1.70 -10.80
N GLY A 105 -14.12 -1.64 -10.21
CA GLY A 105 -13.59 -0.43 -9.58
C GLY A 105 -12.66 0.31 -10.54
N ALA A 106 -12.83 1.63 -10.66
CA ALA A 106 -11.92 2.50 -11.38
C ALA A 106 -11.29 3.49 -10.38
N PRO A 107 -10.12 3.17 -9.80
CA PRO A 107 -9.47 4.07 -8.87
C PRO A 107 -9.05 5.38 -9.56
N LYS A 108 -9.37 6.51 -8.94
CA LYS A 108 -8.88 7.83 -9.38
C LYS A 108 -7.42 8.09 -8.96
N GLY A 109 -6.84 7.17 -8.20
CA GLY A 109 -5.47 7.21 -7.70
C GLY A 109 -5.30 6.41 -6.40
N ILE A 110 -4.13 6.54 -5.81
CA ILE A 110 -3.70 5.88 -4.58
C ILE A 110 -3.64 6.91 -3.45
N VAL A 111 -4.10 6.54 -2.26
CA VAL A 111 -4.04 7.39 -1.06
C VAL A 111 -2.61 7.68 -0.64
N CYS A 112 -2.40 8.77 0.10
CA CYS A 112 -1.13 9.02 0.78
C CYS A 112 -0.93 8.02 1.93
N LEU A 113 0.33 7.83 2.31
CA LEU A 113 0.74 6.91 3.34
C LEU A 113 1.82 7.56 4.21
N HIS A 114 1.57 7.66 5.51
CA HIS A 114 2.52 8.19 6.47
C HIS A 114 2.77 7.18 7.57
N TRP A 115 4.03 6.77 7.75
CA TRP A 115 4.46 5.83 8.78
C TRP A 115 5.36 6.51 9.80
N TYR A 116 5.10 6.19 11.06
CA TYR A 116 5.87 6.68 12.18
C TYR A 116 6.20 5.55 13.14
N ASP A 117 7.40 5.62 13.69
CA ASP A 117 7.86 4.79 14.80
C ASP A 117 7.88 5.61 16.09
N ILE A 118 7.30 5.04 17.14
CA ILE A 118 7.13 5.68 18.44
C ILE A 118 7.87 4.87 19.47
N TYR A 119 8.79 5.50 20.18
CA TYR A 119 9.59 4.90 21.24
C TYR A 119 9.29 5.62 22.55
N LEU A 120 8.97 4.85 23.58
CA LEU A 120 8.71 5.31 24.93
C LEU A 120 9.70 4.72 25.90
N GLU A 121 10.17 5.52 26.83
CA GLU A 121 10.99 5.08 27.96
C GLU A 121 10.23 5.30 29.26
N GLY A 122 10.26 4.34 30.16
CA GLY A 122 9.67 4.36 31.49
C GLY A 122 10.67 3.92 32.53
N GLU A 123 10.18 3.30 33.61
CA GLU A 123 11.02 2.79 34.69
C GLU A 123 10.60 1.37 35.07
N ALA A 124 11.51 0.38 34.83
CA ALA A 124 11.26 -0.99 35.19
C ALA A 124 11.32 -1.19 36.72
N ASN A 125 10.30 -1.83 37.27
CA ASN A 125 10.31 -2.21 38.68
C ASN A 125 9.36 -3.39 38.93
N GLN A 126 9.51 -4.06 40.07
CA GLN A 126 8.62 -5.15 40.45
C GLN A 126 7.20 -4.64 40.75
N VAL A 127 6.18 -5.27 40.16
CA VAL A 127 4.79 -4.76 40.19
C VAL A 127 4.17 -4.76 41.60
N GLY A 128 4.54 -5.72 42.49
CA GLY A 128 3.96 -5.88 43.82
C GLY A 128 4.34 -4.75 44.77
N PRO A 129 5.64 -4.54 45.06
CA PRO A 129 6.08 -3.53 46.02
C PRO A 129 6.08 -2.10 45.47
N THR A 130 5.91 -1.88 44.18
CA THR A 130 5.89 -0.53 43.60
C THR A 130 4.48 0.07 43.68
N PRO A 131 4.26 1.18 44.40
CA PRO A 131 2.96 1.84 44.44
C PRO A 131 2.47 2.24 43.06
N MET A 132 1.14 2.35 42.86
CA MET A 132 0.56 2.86 41.61
C MET A 132 0.91 4.31 41.36
N GLU A 133 0.96 5.12 42.42
CA GLU A 133 1.36 6.53 42.37
C GLU A 133 2.86 6.64 41.99
N GLY A 134 3.17 7.49 41.02
CA GLY A 134 4.53 7.75 40.58
C GLY A 134 5.13 6.68 39.65
N ARG A 135 4.35 5.70 39.16
CA ARG A 135 4.84 4.76 38.14
C ARG A 135 5.06 5.46 36.81
N HIS A 136 6.21 5.18 36.20
CA HIS A 136 6.54 5.54 34.80
C HIS A 136 6.37 4.31 33.91
N ASP A 137 5.13 3.89 33.72
CA ASP A 137 4.77 2.67 32.98
C ASP A 137 4.64 2.99 31.47
N ALA A 138 5.66 2.62 30.69
CA ALA A 138 5.72 2.89 29.28
C ALA A 138 4.60 2.18 28.48
N LEU A 139 4.17 0.99 28.93
CA LEU A 139 3.11 0.25 28.25
C LEU A 139 1.73 0.87 28.48
N CYS A 140 1.46 1.38 29.69
CA CYS A 140 0.24 2.14 29.95
C CYS A 140 0.20 3.45 29.14
N ALA A 141 1.33 4.14 29.02
CA ALA A 141 1.43 5.33 28.17
C ALA A 141 1.17 4.98 26.67
N ALA A 142 1.78 3.91 26.17
CA ALA A 142 1.55 3.42 24.81
C ALA A 142 0.08 3.05 24.56
N ALA A 143 -0.57 2.36 25.49
CA ALA A 143 -1.98 1.97 25.38
C ALA A 143 -2.90 3.19 25.20
N GLU A 144 -2.69 4.26 25.97
CA GLU A 144 -3.45 5.51 25.81
C GLU A 144 -3.17 6.17 24.46
N MET A 145 -1.92 6.19 23.99
CA MET A 145 -1.54 6.71 22.68
C MET A 145 -2.18 5.93 21.54
N ILE A 146 -2.19 4.58 21.62
CA ILE A 146 -2.81 3.70 20.63
C ILE A 146 -4.32 4.01 20.50
N LEU A 147 -5.00 4.25 21.62
CA LEU A 147 -6.41 4.65 21.58
C LEU A 147 -6.59 6.00 20.87
N LYS A 148 -5.66 6.95 21.01
CA LYS A 148 -5.72 8.22 20.26
C LYS A 148 -5.54 8.04 18.76
N VAL A 149 -4.71 7.09 18.32
CA VAL A 149 -4.61 6.72 16.90
C VAL A 149 -5.93 6.13 16.40
N ASN A 150 -6.54 5.23 17.17
CA ASN A 150 -7.82 4.59 16.82
C ASN A 150 -8.99 5.59 16.73
N GLU A 151 -8.94 6.69 17.49
CA GLU A 151 -9.93 7.77 17.46
C GLU A 151 -9.78 8.72 16.24
N LEU A 152 -8.62 8.72 15.56
CA LEU A 152 -8.33 9.67 14.48
C LEU A 152 -9.37 9.69 13.36
N PRO A 153 -9.86 8.56 12.83
CA PRO A 153 -10.84 8.59 11.75
C PRO A 153 -12.12 9.36 12.17
N GLU A 154 -12.62 9.16 13.38
CA GLU A 154 -13.79 9.87 13.89
C GLU A 154 -13.49 11.36 14.07
N ARG A 155 -12.36 11.70 14.69
CA ARG A 155 -11.92 13.10 14.91
C ARG A 155 -11.69 13.86 13.61
N MET A 156 -11.44 13.16 12.51
CA MET A 156 -11.20 13.71 11.17
C MET A 156 -12.39 13.48 10.20
N ASN A 157 -13.59 13.25 10.72
CA ASN A 157 -14.84 13.07 9.97
C ASN A 157 -14.81 11.88 9.00
N GLY A 158 -14.09 10.81 9.31
CA GLY A 158 -14.08 9.55 8.55
C GLY A 158 -13.30 9.56 7.23
N ASN A 159 -12.56 10.63 6.93
CA ASN A 159 -11.87 10.77 5.64
C ASN A 159 -10.41 10.25 5.64
N LEU A 160 -10.06 9.43 6.62
CA LEU A 160 -8.77 8.73 6.72
C LEU A 160 -8.94 7.40 7.44
N VAL A 161 -7.93 6.55 7.32
CA VAL A 161 -7.75 5.37 8.19
C VAL A 161 -6.44 5.50 8.95
N ALA A 162 -6.41 4.97 10.19
CA ALA A 162 -5.21 4.98 11.01
C ALA A 162 -5.13 3.69 11.82
N THR A 163 -3.93 3.12 11.92
CA THR A 163 -3.71 1.83 12.58
C THR A 163 -2.37 1.80 13.31
N VAL A 164 -2.32 1.11 14.44
CA VAL A 164 -1.10 0.62 15.08
C VAL A 164 -0.98 -0.86 14.75
N GLY A 165 -0.02 -1.20 13.88
CA GLY A 165 0.14 -2.56 13.37
C GLY A 165 1.16 -3.40 14.16
N GLU A 166 2.07 -2.74 14.88
CA GLU A 166 3.14 -3.39 15.64
C GLU A 166 3.30 -2.73 17.01
N ILE A 167 3.51 -3.56 18.02
CA ILE A 167 3.90 -3.14 19.37
C ILE A 167 4.88 -4.13 19.99
N GLN A 168 5.96 -3.61 20.54
CA GLN A 168 6.96 -4.35 21.30
C GLN A 168 7.18 -3.70 22.64
N ASN A 169 7.34 -4.49 23.71
CA ASN A 169 7.62 -3.97 25.04
C ASN A 169 8.74 -4.78 25.73
N GLU A 170 9.53 -4.10 26.54
CA GLU A 170 10.57 -4.69 27.37
C GLU A 170 10.31 -4.38 28.83
N PRO A 171 10.66 -5.32 29.74
CA PRO A 171 11.23 -6.65 29.51
C PRO A 171 10.17 -7.73 29.17
N ASN A 172 8.93 -7.39 28.88
CA ASN A 172 7.84 -8.28 28.53
C ASN A 172 7.65 -9.43 29.57
N SER A 173 7.63 -9.06 30.83
CA SER A 173 7.53 -9.99 31.96
C SER A 173 6.31 -9.67 32.81
N ARG A 174 5.57 -10.71 33.22
CA ARG A 174 4.30 -10.59 33.95
C ARG A 174 4.41 -9.77 35.26
N ASN A 175 5.55 -9.76 35.90
CA ASN A 175 5.75 -9.16 37.23
C ASN A 175 6.69 -7.96 37.26
N ILE A 176 6.96 -7.37 36.08
CA ILE A 176 7.81 -6.18 35.90
C ILE A 176 7.02 -5.12 35.16
N ILE A 177 7.07 -3.86 35.64
CA ILE A 177 6.55 -2.69 34.95
C ILE A 177 7.42 -2.46 33.72
N PRO A 178 6.86 -2.39 32.48
CA PRO A 178 7.65 -2.15 31.28
C PRO A 178 8.30 -0.78 31.25
N ASP A 179 9.59 -0.75 30.90
CA ASP A 179 10.37 0.49 30.79
C ASP A 179 10.65 0.92 29.35
N LYS A 180 10.42 0.05 28.36
CA LYS A 180 10.54 0.41 26.95
C LYS A 180 9.38 -0.12 26.16
N VAL A 181 8.83 0.74 25.31
CA VAL A 181 7.84 0.34 24.32
C VAL A 181 8.17 0.98 22.99
N HIS A 182 8.10 0.18 21.95
CA HIS A 182 8.09 0.61 20.55
C HIS A 182 6.74 0.24 19.94
N PHE A 183 6.12 1.15 19.20
CA PHE A 183 4.97 0.86 18.37
C PHE A 183 4.96 1.71 17.09
N THR A 184 4.26 1.23 16.06
CA THR A 184 4.18 1.89 14.77
C THR A 184 2.82 2.56 14.57
N VAL A 185 2.78 3.62 13.76
CA VAL A 185 1.54 4.30 13.34
C VAL A 185 1.53 4.38 11.82
N ASP A 186 0.44 3.92 11.21
CA ASP A 186 0.13 4.04 9.77
C ASP A 186 -1.11 4.93 9.61
N ILE A 187 -0.97 6.05 8.87
CA ILE A 187 -2.07 6.98 8.54
C ILE A 187 -2.19 7.04 7.03
N ARG A 188 -3.41 6.82 6.50
CA ARG A 188 -3.70 6.90 5.06
C ARG A 188 -4.91 7.79 4.78
N SER A 189 -4.81 8.61 3.74
CA SER A 189 -5.88 9.51 3.29
C SER A 189 -5.73 9.81 1.79
N TRP A 190 -6.84 10.17 1.15
CA TRP A 190 -6.80 10.78 -0.19
C TRP A 190 -6.31 12.24 -0.15
N ASP A 191 -6.34 12.89 0.99
CA ASP A 191 -5.91 14.27 1.21
C ASP A 191 -4.67 14.32 2.09
N ASP A 192 -3.51 14.67 1.52
CA ASP A 192 -2.24 14.80 2.23
C ASP A 192 -2.31 15.79 3.38
N ASN A 193 -2.99 16.92 3.17
CA ASN A 193 -3.14 17.92 4.24
C ASN A 193 -3.96 17.40 5.40
N LEU A 194 -4.95 16.54 5.13
CA LEU A 194 -5.74 15.90 6.18
C LEU A 194 -4.88 14.92 6.98
N ALA A 195 -4.06 14.11 6.31
CA ALA A 195 -3.13 13.18 6.96
C ALA A 195 -2.11 13.93 7.84
N ILE A 196 -1.55 15.04 7.34
CA ILE A 196 -0.64 15.92 8.11
C ILE A 196 -1.32 16.48 9.34
N LYS A 197 -2.54 17.03 9.19
CA LYS A 197 -3.31 17.58 10.33
C LYS A 197 -3.65 16.51 11.35
N ALA A 198 -4.00 15.30 10.91
CA ALA A 198 -4.28 14.17 11.78
C ALA A 198 -3.03 13.77 12.59
N TRP A 199 -1.88 13.71 11.92
CA TRP A 199 -0.61 13.48 12.58
C TRP A 199 -0.28 14.55 13.62
N ASP A 200 -0.39 15.83 13.27
CA ASP A 200 -0.13 16.95 14.18
C ASP A 200 -1.04 16.91 15.41
N LEU A 201 -2.28 16.47 15.24
CA LEU A 201 -3.24 16.32 16.30
C LEU A 201 -2.83 15.19 17.27
N VAL A 202 -2.59 13.99 16.76
CA VAL A 202 -2.24 12.83 17.60
C VAL A 202 -0.85 12.97 18.22
N LYS A 203 0.09 13.63 17.55
CA LYS A 203 1.41 13.95 18.09
C LYS A 203 1.32 14.83 19.33
N LYS A 204 0.39 15.80 19.38
CA LYS A 204 0.14 16.62 20.58
C LYS A 204 -0.41 15.77 21.71
N ASP A 205 -1.37 14.87 21.40
CA ASP A 205 -1.88 13.92 22.41
C ASP A 205 -0.74 13.05 22.97
N PHE A 206 0.15 12.56 22.11
CA PHE A 206 1.31 11.75 22.52
C PHE A 206 2.24 12.51 23.48
N GLN A 207 2.56 13.77 23.15
CA GLN A 207 3.39 14.62 24.00
C GLN A 207 2.74 14.86 25.36
N GLN A 208 1.44 15.09 25.38
CA GLN A 208 0.69 15.29 26.63
C GLN A 208 0.66 14.01 27.48
N ILE A 209 0.38 12.84 26.89
CA ILE A 209 0.37 11.56 27.59
C ILE A 209 1.77 11.24 28.12
N ALA A 210 2.81 11.41 27.31
CA ALA A 210 4.20 11.22 27.69
C ALA A 210 4.58 12.07 28.94
N GLN A 211 4.19 13.33 28.95
CA GLN A 211 4.41 14.22 30.07
C GLN A 211 3.63 13.79 31.32
N GLN A 212 2.34 13.45 31.18
CA GLN A 212 1.49 13.03 32.29
C GLN A 212 1.95 11.71 32.92
N ARG A 213 2.45 10.79 32.10
CA ARG A 213 2.96 9.49 32.54
C ARG A 213 4.43 9.53 32.96
N GLY A 214 5.14 10.65 32.76
CA GLY A 214 6.57 10.77 33.02
C GLY A 214 7.42 9.81 32.16
N CYS A 215 6.96 9.52 30.94
CA CYS A 215 7.59 8.60 30.02
C CYS A 215 8.15 9.41 28.81
N PRO A 216 9.46 9.68 28.74
CA PRO A 216 10.08 10.30 27.58
C PRO A 216 9.68 9.61 26.26
N ILE A 217 9.42 10.42 25.24
CA ILE A 217 8.98 9.96 23.92
C ILE A 217 9.96 10.38 22.84
N ARG A 218 10.30 9.45 21.92
CA ARG A 218 11.00 9.71 20.67
C ARG A 218 10.12 9.27 19.52
N ILE A 219 9.99 10.13 18.50
CA ILE A 219 9.14 9.92 17.34
C ILE A 219 10.02 10.00 16.08
N GLU A 220 9.90 9.03 15.19
CA GLU A 220 10.58 8.99 13.91
C GLU A 220 9.56 8.87 12.78
N GLU A 221 9.64 9.74 11.76
CA GLU A 221 8.92 9.52 10.49
C GLU A 221 9.78 8.57 9.67
N THR A 222 9.26 7.36 9.43
CA THR A 222 10.01 6.30 8.74
C THR A 222 9.71 6.23 7.26
N TRP A 223 8.49 6.60 6.87
CA TRP A 223 8.12 6.64 5.46
C TRP A 223 6.95 7.58 5.23
N ARG A 224 7.03 8.31 4.10
CA ARG A 224 5.96 9.18 3.64
C ARG A 224 5.85 9.11 2.12
N VAL A 225 4.64 8.86 1.64
CA VAL A 225 4.28 8.93 0.21
C VAL A 225 3.05 9.82 0.07
N GLU A 226 3.12 10.80 -0.82
CA GLU A 226 1.97 11.64 -1.17
C GLU A 226 0.93 10.84 -1.96
N HIS A 227 -0.33 11.30 -1.97
CA HIS A 227 -1.35 10.67 -2.80
C HIS A 227 -0.96 10.75 -4.28
N SER A 228 -1.28 9.72 -5.04
CA SER A 228 -0.92 9.60 -6.46
C SER A 228 -2.18 9.62 -7.34
N PRO A 229 -2.62 10.78 -7.85
CA PRO A 229 -3.78 10.86 -8.73
C PRO A 229 -3.46 10.27 -10.09
N PHE A 230 -4.34 9.42 -10.61
CA PHE A 230 -4.21 8.80 -11.92
C PHE A 230 -4.68 9.71 -13.06
N ASP A 231 -4.33 9.33 -14.29
CA ASP A 231 -4.75 10.06 -15.49
C ASP A 231 -6.27 9.99 -15.67
N LYS A 232 -6.91 11.15 -15.70
CA LYS A 232 -8.37 11.26 -15.77
C LYS A 232 -8.97 10.66 -17.04
N LYS A 233 -8.25 10.70 -18.17
CA LYS A 233 -8.73 10.16 -19.44
C LYS A 233 -8.70 8.64 -19.40
N LEU A 234 -7.63 8.05 -18.84
CA LEU A 234 -7.53 6.60 -18.71
C LEU A 234 -8.54 6.06 -17.71
N VAL A 235 -8.76 6.75 -16.58
CA VAL A 235 -9.80 6.37 -15.61
C VAL A 235 -11.19 6.46 -16.25
N GLN A 236 -11.48 7.52 -17.01
CA GLN A 236 -12.76 7.64 -17.71
C GLN A 236 -12.92 6.56 -18.78
N ASN A 237 -11.86 6.22 -19.53
CA ASN A 237 -11.87 5.11 -20.49
C ASN A 237 -12.26 3.77 -19.83
N ILE A 238 -11.80 3.50 -18.60
CA ILE A 238 -12.19 2.31 -17.84
C ILE A 238 -13.70 2.34 -17.51
N LEU A 239 -14.21 3.48 -17.02
CA LEU A 239 -15.62 3.64 -16.66
C LEU A 239 -16.52 3.49 -17.88
N ASP A 240 -16.20 4.18 -18.99
CA ASP A 240 -16.95 4.10 -20.24
C ASP A 240 -16.91 2.69 -20.83
N THR A 241 -15.76 2.02 -20.74
CA THR A 241 -15.60 0.63 -21.19
C THR A 241 -16.45 -0.32 -20.38
N ALA A 242 -16.48 -0.20 -19.05
CA ALA A 242 -17.32 -1.02 -18.19
C ALA A 242 -18.81 -0.83 -18.53
N ASP A 243 -19.26 0.42 -18.70
CA ASP A 243 -20.63 0.75 -19.08
C ASP A 243 -21.01 0.15 -20.45
N ASN A 244 -20.14 0.32 -21.45
CA ASN A 244 -20.35 -0.24 -22.80
C ASN A 244 -20.42 -1.77 -22.81
N LEU A 245 -19.76 -2.45 -21.88
CA LEU A 245 -19.82 -3.90 -21.71
C LEU A 245 -20.97 -4.36 -20.79
N GLY A 246 -21.74 -3.42 -20.22
CA GLY A 246 -22.86 -3.70 -19.34
C GLY A 246 -22.45 -4.07 -17.91
N TYR A 247 -21.22 -3.75 -17.50
CA TYR A 247 -20.75 -3.94 -16.12
C TYR A 247 -21.02 -2.71 -15.27
N SER A 248 -21.49 -2.93 -14.04
CA SER A 248 -21.54 -1.86 -13.04
C SER A 248 -20.14 -1.42 -12.66
N SER A 249 -19.92 -0.11 -12.49
CA SER A 249 -18.62 0.44 -12.14
C SER A 249 -18.69 1.48 -11.02
N LEU A 250 -17.59 1.64 -10.28
CA LEU A 250 -17.45 2.60 -9.20
C LEU A 250 -16.14 3.37 -9.34
N HIS A 251 -16.24 4.71 -9.35
CA HIS A 251 -15.09 5.60 -9.24
C HIS A 251 -14.67 5.66 -7.76
N MET A 252 -13.46 5.19 -7.43
CA MET A 252 -13.01 5.00 -6.06
C MET A 252 -11.55 5.46 -5.85
N VAL A 253 -10.94 5.12 -4.73
CA VAL A 253 -9.50 5.29 -4.46
C VAL A 253 -8.90 3.94 -4.08
N SER A 254 -7.62 3.72 -4.38
CA SER A 254 -6.89 2.60 -3.79
C SER A 254 -6.39 2.98 -2.40
N GLY A 255 -6.68 2.13 -1.42
CA GLY A 255 -6.13 2.22 -0.07
C GLY A 255 -4.77 1.53 0.09
N ALA A 256 -4.32 0.77 -0.91
CA ALA A 256 -3.06 0.03 -0.92
C ALA A 256 -2.04 0.68 -1.86
N GLY A 257 -0.74 0.42 -1.63
CA GLY A 257 0.32 0.77 -2.56
C GLY A 257 0.37 -0.22 -3.73
N HIS A 258 0.76 0.23 -4.92
CA HIS A 258 0.85 -0.56 -6.14
C HIS A 258 2.00 -0.07 -7.01
N ASP A 259 2.52 -0.90 -7.91
CA ASP A 259 3.52 -0.51 -8.91
C ASP A 259 3.06 0.70 -9.74
N ALA A 260 1.75 0.84 -9.92
CA ALA A 260 1.11 2.01 -10.52
C ALA A 260 1.56 3.36 -9.89
N SER A 261 1.98 3.39 -8.62
CA SER A 261 2.51 4.60 -7.96
C SER A 261 3.80 5.10 -8.63
N TYR A 262 4.72 4.18 -8.94
CA TYR A 262 5.95 4.53 -9.65
C TYR A 262 5.71 4.76 -11.15
N MET A 263 4.86 3.95 -11.77
CA MET A 263 4.53 4.10 -13.18
C MET A 263 3.84 5.42 -13.47
N ASN A 264 2.99 5.91 -12.55
CA ASN A 264 2.31 7.21 -12.65
C ASN A 264 3.26 8.42 -12.64
N GLN A 265 4.51 8.24 -12.20
CA GLN A 265 5.54 9.29 -12.26
C GLN A 265 6.14 9.46 -13.65
N ILE A 266 5.95 8.50 -14.55
CA ILE A 266 6.62 8.48 -15.86
C ILE A 266 5.67 8.30 -17.04
N ALA A 267 4.41 7.91 -16.81
CA ALA A 267 3.41 7.69 -17.86
C ALA A 267 1.99 7.96 -17.34
N PRO A 268 1.04 8.32 -18.21
CA PRO A 268 -0.38 8.26 -17.88
C PRO A 268 -0.75 6.86 -17.36
N THR A 269 -1.34 6.79 -16.19
CA THR A 269 -1.58 5.53 -15.47
C THR A 269 -3.03 5.43 -15.00
N ALA A 270 -3.59 4.23 -15.03
CA ALA A 270 -4.86 3.89 -14.41
C ALA A 270 -4.87 2.44 -13.90
N MET A 271 -5.78 2.13 -12.99
CA MET A 271 -5.99 0.78 -12.46
C MET A 271 -7.43 0.32 -12.67
N ILE A 272 -7.60 -0.98 -12.78
CA ILE A 272 -8.88 -1.67 -12.84
C ILE A 272 -8.96 -2.60 -11.64
N PHE A 273 -9.97 -2.41 -10.79
CA PHE A 273 -10.24 -3.29 -9.67
C PHE A 273 -11.42 -4.22 -9.93
N VAL A 274 -11.32 -5.42 -9.36
CA VAL A 274 -12.41 -6.38 -9.24
C VAL A 274 -12.65 -6.75 -7.78
N PRO A 275 -13.85 -7.21 -7.40
CA PRO A 275 -14.19 -7.51 -6.01
C PRO A 275 -13.27 -8.54 -5.37
N SER A 276 -12.96 -8.33 -4.09
CA SER A 276 -12.33 -9.30 -3.21
C SER A 276 -13.38 -9.95 -2.32
N ILE A 277 -13.46 -11.27 -2.27
CA ILE A 277 -14.45 -12.00 -1.44
C ILE A 277 -14.18 -11.68 0.04
N GLY A 278 -15.21 -11.12 0.70
CA GLY A 278 -15.12 -10.65 2.08
C GLY A 278 -14.13 -9.51 2.30
N GLY A 279 -13.63 -8.87 1.25
CA GLY A 279 -12.59 -7.82 1.33
C GLY A 279 -11.27 -8.30 1.91
N ARG A 280 -10.99 -9.60 1.82
CA ARG A 280 -9.78 -10.21 2.39
C ARG A 280 -8.60 -10.05 1.45
N SER A 281 -7.44 -9.71 2.03
CA SER A 281 -6.16 -9.62 1.32
C SER A 281 -5.00 -9.92 2.27
N HIS A 282 -3.87 -10.41 1.74
CA HIS A 282 -2.67 -10.83 2.45
C HIS A 282 -2.93 -11.95 3.48
N VAL A 283 -3.94 -12.78 3.24
CA VAL A 283 -4.32 -13.94 4.06
C VAL A 283 -4.63 -15.15 3.17
N GLU A 284 -4.53 -16.36 3.72
CA GLU A 284 -4.72 -17.61 2.99
C GLU A 284 -6.11 -17.77 2.33
N VAL A 285 -7.12 -17.06 2.83
CA VAL A 285 -8.50 -17.08 2.31
C VAL A 285 -8.77 -16.02 1.25
N GLU A 286 -7.75 -15.27 0.81
CA GLU A 286 -7.87 -14.30 -0.27
C GLU A 286 -8.39 -14.98 -1.54
N ASN A 287 -9.46 -14.44 -2.11
CA ASN A 287 -10.06 -14.99 -3.33
C ASN A 287 -10.92 -13.96 -4.06
N THR A 288 -11.12 -14.19 -5.36
CA THR A 288 -11.99 -13.42 -6.25
C THR A 288 -12.77 -14.40 -7.13
N LYS A 289 -14.02 -14.12 -7.42
CA LYS A 289 -14.83 -14.96 -8.30
C LYS A 289 -14.30 -14.94 -9.73
N TRP A 290 -14.37 -16.06 -10.43
CA TRP A 290 -13.92 -16.15 -11.82
C TRP A 290 -14.70 -15.22 -12.76
N GLU A 291 -15.99 -15.00 -12.50
CA GLU A 291 -16.83 -14.06 -13.25
C GLU A 291 -16.34 -12.61 -13.12
N ASP A 292 -15.85 -12.22 -11.93
CA ASP A 292 -15.27 -10.91 -11.69
C ASP A 292 -13.89 -10.80 -12.38
N CYS A 293 -13.09 -11.88 -12.36
CA CYS A 293 -11.83 -11.95 -13.10
C CYS A 293 -12.04 -11.82 -14.61
N GLU A 294 -13.08 -12.46 -15.16
CA GLU A 294 -13.46 -12.35 -16.56
C GLU A 294 -13.89 -10.91 -16.90
N ALA A 295 -14.78 -10.34 -16.11
CA ALA A 295 -15.25 -8.97 -16.31
C ALA A 295 -14.10 -7.96 -16.30
N GLY A 296 -13.21 -8.03 -15.31
CA GLY A 296 -12.03 -7.15 -15.23
C GLY A 296 -11.07 -7.35 -16.42
N THR A 297 -10.89 -8.58 -16.88
CA THR A 297 -10.08 -8.88 -18.07
C THR A 297 -10.70 -8.32 -19.35
N ASN A 298 -12.02 -8.38 -19.50
CA ASN A 298 -12.74 -7.77 -20.63
C ASN A 298 -12.59 -6.24 -20.62
N VAL A 299 -12.76 -5.61 -19.46
CA VAL A 299 -12.56 -4.16 -19.33
C VAL A 299 -11.11 -3.79 -19.63
N LEU A 300 -10.12 -4.54 -19.14
CA LEU A 300 -8.71 -4.32 -19.45
C LEU A 300 -8.44 -4.41 -20.95
N LEU A 301 -8.92 -5.47 -21.62
CA LEU A 301 -8.76 -5.67 -23.06
C LEU A 301 -9.26 -4.49 -23.87
N HIS A 302 -10.50 -4.06 -23.62
CA HIS A 302 -11.11 -2.99 -24.37
C HIS A 302 -10.49 -1.62 -24.03
N SER A 303 -10.14 -1.36 -22.77
CA SER A 303 -9.46 -0.13 -22.37
C SER A 303 -8.08 0.01 -23.03
N ILE A 304 -7.31 -1.10 -23.09
CA ILE A 304 -6.03 -1.14 -23.81
C ILE A 304 -6.22 -0.91 -25.31
N LEU A 305 -7.21 -1.56 -25.91
CA LEU A 305 -7.52 -1.37 -27.35
C LEU A 305 -7.82 0.09 -27.66
N ASN A 306 -8.67 0.74 -26.89
CA ASN A 306 -8.98 2.15 -27.07
C ASN A 306 -7.71 3.01 -27.06
N SER A 307 -6.84 2.84 -26.05
CA SER A 307 -5.59 3.60 -25.94
C SER A 307 -4.54 3.21 -26.99
N ALA A 308 -4.53 1.99 -27.48
CA ALA A 308 -3.55 1.52 -28.46
C ALA A 308 -3.94 1.86 -29.90
N GLN A 309 -5.16 2.29 -30.16
CA GLN A 309 -5.64 2.75 -31.48
C GLN A 309 -5.52 4.27 -31.66
N GLU A 310 -5.35 5.05 -30.58
CA GLU A 310 -5.05 6.49 -30.66
C GLU A 310 -3.66 6.71 -31.30
#